data_444ff0ab8866dbc161133a832c73277c
#
_entry.id   444ff0ab8866dbc161133a832c73277c
#
_cell.length_a   1.000
_cell.length_b   1.000
_cell.length_c   1.000
_cell.angle_alpha   90.00
_cell.angle_beta   90.00
_cell.angle_gamma   90.00
#
_symmetry.space_group_name_H-M   'P 1'
#
loop_
_entity.id
_entity.type
_entity.pdbx_description
1 polymer ?
#
loop_
_entity_poly.entity_id
_entity_poly.type
_entity_poly.pdbx_seq_one_letter_code
_entity_poly.pdbx_strand_id
1 'polypeptide(L)'
;MADDLSGESVSVVIKNHNGLHVRPASRLVAALSGFNAELVLEKGGKCVSPDSINQIALLQVRCNDTLRLLARGPDAEAALAAFQALAAENFGEQPDAAPAVFAPVAARVQGKALRYPLPALRPVRQTGADIANEQRRLQQAIGQTLDDLNALTSLAEERYSADIAAIFSGHHTLLDDPDLYEAACDILRQEQCNAEWAWYQVLADLSQQYRQLNDAYLQARYIDVDDLLHRTLRHLQGGS
;
A
#
# COMPACT_ATOMS: atom_id res chain seq x y z
N MET A 1 -22.40 13.52 8.02
CA MET A 1 -23.26 13.24 6.88
C MET A 1 -23.10 11.77 6.54
N ALA A 2 -23.86 10.92 7.22
CA ALA A 2 -23.89 9.48 7.01
C ALA A 2 -25.33 9.11 6.65
N ASP A 3 -25.78 9.62 5.52
CA ASP A 3 -27.10 9.28 5.01
C ASP A 3 -27.04 9.12 3.49
N ASP A 4 -27.59 7.98 3.08
CA ASP A 4 -27.94 7.60 1.71
C ASP A 4 -26.92 6.75 0.92
N LEU A 5 -26.36 5.73 1.56
CA LEU A 5 -25.84 4.56 0.86
C LEU A 5 -26.95 3.52 0.72
N SER A 6 -28.00 3.84 -0.04
CA SER A 6 -29.00 2.86 -0.47
C SER A 6 -28.39 1.99 -1.61
N GLY A 7 -27.35 1.25 -1.29
CA GLY A 7 -26.68 0.28 -2.15
C GLY A 7 -26.86 -1.14 -1.62
N GLU A 8 -26.54 -2.11 -2.43
CA GLU A 8 -26.46 -3.49 -2.01
C GLU A 8 -25.19 -3.71 -1.18
N SER A 9 -25.19 -4.64 -0.26
CA SER A 9 -24.03 -4.93 0.56
C SER A 9 -23.92 -6.40 0.92
N VAL A 10 -22.66 -6.84 1.08
CA VAL A 10 -22.32 -8.19 1.53
C VAL A 10 -21.28 -8.10 2.63
N SER A 11 -21.48 -8.91 3.68
CA SER A 11 -20.54 -9.04 4.78
C SER A 11 -19.89 -10.41 4.77
N VAL A 12 -18.59 -10.45 4.99
CA VAL A 12 -17.81 -11.69 5.11
C VAL A 12 -17.00 -11.68 6.40
N VAL A 13 -16.77 -12.87 6.96
CA VAL A 13 -15.88 -13.04 8.10
C VAL A 13 -14.50 -13.42 7.58
N ILE A 14 -13.49 -12.67 7.99
CA ILE A 14 -12.11 -12.91 7.57
C ILE A 14 -11.54 -14.11 8.32
N LYS A 15 -11.09 -15.10 7.57
CA LYS A 15 -10.48 -16.33 8.11
C LYS A 15 -8.96 -16.35 8.02
N ASN A 16 -8.39 -15.41 7.30
CA ASN A 16 -6.95 -15.27 7.16
C ASN A 16 -6.27 -15.11 8.51
N HIS A 17 -5.33 -15.97 8.85
CA HIS A 17 -4.67 -15.99 10.17
C HIS A 17 -4.03 -14.65 10.53
N ASN A 18 -3.38 -14.00 9.57
CA ASN A 18 -2.75 -12.68 9.73
C ASN A 18 -3.66 -11.51 9.34
N GLY A 19 -4.95 -11.75 9.13
CA GLY A 19 -5.90 -10.74 8.64
C GLY A 19 -5.63 -10.30 7.20
N LEU A 20 -6.13 -9.13 6.82
CA LEU A 20 -5.90 -8.54 5.50
C LEU A 20 -4.62 -7.69 5.49
N HIS A 21 -3.47 -8.35 5.43
CA HIS A 21 -2.20 -7.68 5.17
C HIS A 21 -2.01 -7.41 3.65
N VAL A 22 -0.85 -6.91 3.24
CA VAL A 22 -0.59 -6.41 1.87
C VAL A 22 -0.97 -7.42 0.77
N ARG A 23 -0.63 -8.71 0.92
CA ARG A 23 -0.89 -9.73 -0.11
C ARG A 23 -2.38 -9.99 -0.36
N PRO A 24 -3.21 -10.35 0.65
CA PRO A 24 -4.65 -10.48 0.46
C PRO A 24 -5.33 -9.17 0.10
N ALA A 25 -4.87 -8.02 0.62
CA ALA A 25 -5.38 -6.71 0.24
C ALA A 25 -5.12 -6.40 -1.25
N SER A 26 -3.94 -6.73 -1.77
CA SER A 26 -3.62 -6.60 -3.20
C SER A 26 -4.58 -7.40 -4.09
N ARG A 27 -4.90 -8.63 -3.70
CA ARG A 27 -5.87 -9.46 -4.44
C ARG A 27 -7.27 -8.88 -4.40
N LEU A 28 -7.66 -8.29 -3.26
CA LEU A 28 -8.94 -7.62 -3.12
C LEU A 28 -9.03 -6.40 -4.05
N VAL A 29 -8.02 -5.55 -4.07
CA VAL A 29 -7.92 -4.41 -4.99
C VAL A 29 -8.04 -4.89 -6.45
N ALA A 30 -7.23 -5.87 -6.84
CA ALA A 30 -7.22 -6.40 -8.21
C ALA A 30 -8.57 -7.01 -8.62
N ALA A 31 -9.24 -7.71 -7.71
CA ALA A 31 -10.53 -8.34 -7.99
C ALA A 31 -11.67 -7.32 -8.16
N LEU A 32 -11.59 -6.17 -7.53
CA LEU A 32 -12.64 -5.15 -7.54
C LEU A 32 -12.39 -4.02 -8.54
N SER A 33 -11.17 -3.84 -9.04
CA SER A 33 -10.78 -2.71 -9.91
C SER A 33 -11.44 -2.66 -11.29
N GLY A 34 -12.06 -3.76 -11.74
CA GLY A 34 -12.64 -3.84 -13.08
C GLY A 34 -14.14 -3.53 -13.16
N PHE A 35 -14.81 -3.26 -12.05
CA PHE A 35 -16.26 -3.06 -12.01
C PHE A 35 -16.66 -1.59 -12.12
N ASN A 36 -17.66 -1.30 -12.95
CA ASN A 36 -18.28 0.01 -13.04
C ASN A 36 -19.31 0.18 -11.91
N ALA A 37 -18.83 0.37 -10.70
CA ALA A 37 -19.63 0.54 -9.50
C ALA A 37 -18.89 1.40 -8.47
N GLU A 38 -19.65 2.16 -7.70
CA GLU A 38 -19.13 2.80 -6.49
C GLU A 38 -19.01 1.75 -5.40
N LEU A 39 -17.80 1.53 -4.92
CA LEU A 39 -17.48 0.49 -3.95
C LEU A 39 -16.90 1.11 -2.67
N VAL A 40 -17.36 0.64 -1.53
CA VAL A 40 -16.87 1.06 -0.22
C VAL A 40 -16.67 -0.16 0.67
N LEU A 41 -15.48 -0.30 1.25
CA LEU A 41 -15.21 -1.28 2.29
C LEU A 41 -15.47 -0.67 3.67
N GLU A 42 -16.18 -1.39 4.50
CA GLU A 42 -16.52 -0.95 5.86
C GLU A 42 -16.12 -1.99 6.89
N LYS A 43 -15.46 -1.53 7.94
CA LYS A 43 -15.16 -2.30 9.16
C LYS A 43 -15.39 -1.45 10.39
N GLY A 44 -16.32 -1.86 11.22
CA GLY A 44 -16.55 -1.23 12.53
C GLY A 44 -16.88 0.26 12.45
N GLY A 45 -17.60 0.69 11.41
CA GLY A 45 -17.98 2.07 11.16
C GLY A 45 -16.91 2.91 10.42
N LYS A 46 -15.75 2.33 10.12
CA LYS A 46 -14.75 2.96 9.26
C LYS A 46 -14.93 2.52 7.82
N CYS A 47 -15.00 3.49 6.92
CA CYS A 47 -15.19 3.27 5.49
C CYS A 47 -13.93 3.69 4.72
N VAL A 48 -13.52 2.87 3.75
CA VAL A 48 -12.38 3.15 2.86
C VAL A 48 -12.71 2.74 1.42
N SER A 49 -11.99 3.32 0.46
CA SER A 49 -12.04 2.85 -0.93
C SER A 49 -11.33 1.51 -1.08
N PRO A 50 -11.92 0.55 -1.83
CA PRO A 50 -11.24 -0.72 -2.13
C PRO A 50 -10.11 -0.56 -3.16
N ASP A 51 -9.89 0.63 -3.71
CA ASP A 51 -8.83 0.90 -4.69
C ASP A 51 -7.48 1.18 -4.02
N SER A 52 -7.50 1.56 -2.73
CA SER A 52 -6.30 1.89 -1.98
C SER A 52 -5.87 0.74 -1.07
N ILE A 53 -4.73 0.14 -1.39
CA ILE A 53 -4.15 -0.95 -0.57
C ILE A 53 -3.70 -0.46 0.79
N ASN A 54 -3.18 0.77 0.89
CA ASN A 54 -2.77 1.36 2.16
C ASN A 54 -3.98 1.65 3.06
N GLN A 55 -5.09 2.15 2.50
CA GLN A 55 -6.33 2.35 3.25
C GLN A 55 -6.89 1.03 3.80
N ILE A 56 -6.87 -0.03 3.00
CA ILE A 56 -7.29 -1.37 3.44
C ILE A 56 -6.38 -1.88 4.57
N ALA A 57 -5.07 -1.74 4.46
CA ALA A 57 -4.13 -2.13 5.50
C ALA A 57 -4.37 -1.34 6.81
N LEU A 58 -4.65 -0.04 6.71
CA LEU A 58 -4.94 0.82 7.86
C LEU A 58 -6.27 0.53 8.55
N LEU A 59 -7.20 -0.19 7.92
CA LEU A 59 -8.39 -0.73 8.57
C LEU A 59 -8.05 -1.78 9.65
N GLN A 60 -6.85 -2.35 9.63
CA GLN A 60 -6.40 -3.39 10.55
C GLN A 60 -7.41 -4.55 10.64
N VAL A 61 -7.82 -5.08 9.50
CA VAL A 61 -8.76 -6.21 9.44
C VAL A 61 -8.05 -7.47 9.90
N ARG A 62 -8.50 -8.07 10.99
CA ARG A 62 -7.91 -9.25 11.63
C ARG A 62 -8.72 -10.50 11.34
N CYS A 63 -8.14 -11.64 11.68
CA CYS A 63 -8.86 -12.91 11.70
C CYS A 63 -10.12 -12.80 12.59
N ASN A 64 -11.22 -13.31 12.10
CA ASN A 64 -12.57 -13.25 12.69
C ASN A 64 -13.26 -11.87 12.68
N ASP A 65 -12.63 -10.83 12.15
CA ASP A 65 -13.32 -9.57 11.89
C ASP A 65 -14.34 -9.73 10.75
N THR A 66 -15.40 -8.93 10.82
CA THR A 66 -16.36 -8.81 9.74
C THR A 66 -15.97 -7.63 8.85
N LEU A 67 -15.83 -7.90 7.56
CA LEU A 67 -15.60 -6.90 6.53
C LEU A 67 -16.84 -6.83 5.64
N ARG A 68 -17.35 -5.63 5.40
CA ARG A 68 -18.53 -5.39 4.56
C ARG A 68 -18.11 -4.62 3.31
N LEU A 69 -18.57 -5.10 2.15
CA LEU A 69 -18.51 -4.36 0.90
C LEU A 69 -19.89 -3.80 0.60
N LEU A 70 -19.95 -2.49 0.39
CA LEU A 70 -21.12 -1.79 -0.14
C LEU A 70 -20.84 -1.49 -1.61
N ALA A 71 -21.84 -1.71 -2.45
CA ALA A 71 -21.73 -1.49 -3.89
C ALA A 71 -22.97 -0.78 -4.43
N ARG A 72 -22.74 0.18 -5.34
CA ARG A 72 -23.79 0.92 -6.04
C ARG A 72 -23.39 1.12 -7.50
N GLY A 73 -24.29 0.84 -8.41
CA GLY A 73 -24.05 1.04 -9.84
C GLY A 73 -24.35 -0.17 -10.69
N PRO A 74 -24.06 -0.10 -12.01
CA PRO A 74 -24.44 -1.17 -12.95
C PRO A 74 -23.84 -2.54 -12.63
N ASP A 75 -22.61 -2.57 -12.11
CA ASP A 75 -21.89 -3.80 -11.80
C ASP A 75 -21.87 -4.14 -10.29
N ALA A 76 -22.77 -3.54 -9.51
CA ALA A 76 -22.80 -3.74 -8.05
C ALA A 76 -22.95 -5.21 -7.65
N GLU A 77 -23.92 -5.92 -8.22
CA GLU A 77 -24.15 -7.36 -7.95
C GLU A 77 -22.93 -8.22 -8.31
N ALA A 78 -22.30 -7.94 -9.46
CA ALA A 78 -21.11 -8.66 -9.91
C ALA A 78 -19.90 -8.41 -8.99
N ALA A 79 -19.71 -7.17 -8.53
CA ALA A 79 -18.66 -6.82 -7.57
C ALA A 79 -18.85 -7.51 -6.22
N LEU A 80 -20.09 -7.56 -5.72
CA LEU A 80 -20.42 -8.27 -4.47
C LEU A 80 -20.19 -9.78 -4.60
N ALA A 81 -20.55 -10.38 -5.74
CA ALA A 81 -20.30 -11.79 -6.01
C ALA A 81 -18.79 -12.10 -6.07
N ALA A 82 -18.00 -11.25 -6.74
CA ALA A 82 -16.54 -11.38 -6.80
C ALA A 82 -15.90 -11.28 -5.40
N PHE A 83 -16.37 -10.37 -4.58
CA PHE A 83 -15.91 -10.22 -3.20
C PHE A 83 -16.19 -11.47 -2.35
N GLN A 84 -17.41 -12.04 -2.45
CA GLN A 84 -17.76 -13.28 -1.75
C GLN A 84 -16.92 -14.47 -2.22
N ALA A 85 -16.70 -14.61 -3.52
CA ALA A 85 -15.88 -15.67 -4.10
C ALA A 85 -14.44 -15.57 -3.59
N LEU A 86 -13.87 -14.36 -3.59
CA LEU A 86 -12.51 -14.12 -3.09
C LEU A 86 -12.40 -14.42 -1.59
N ALA A 87 -13.39 -14.06 -0.79
CA ALA A 87 -13.43 -14.38 0.64
C ALA A 87 -13.54 -15.88 0.90
N ALA A 88 -14.29 -16.62 0.06
CA ALA A 88 -14.39 -18.08 0.15
C ALA A 88 -13.05 -18.78 -0.10
N GLU A 89 -12.18 -18.17 -0.91
CA GLU A 89 -10.81 -18.62 -1.20
C GLU A 89 -9.78 -18.03 -0.21
N ASN A 90 -10.21 -17.47 0.93
CA ASN A 90 -9.36 -16.79 1.90
C ASN A 90 -8.46 -15.72 1.26
N PHE A 91 -8.99 -14.97 0.31
CA PHE A 91 -8.23 -13.95 -0.44
C PHE A 91 -6.96 -14.52 -1.09
N GLY A 92 -7.04 -15.80 -1.51
CA GLY A 92 -5.96 -16.53 -2.16
C GLY A 92 -4.83 -16.99 -1.24
N GLU A 93 -5.04 -16.96 0.07
CA GLU A 93 -4.14 -17.60 1.03
C GLU A 93 -4.61 -19.01 1.38
N GLN A 94 -3.66 -19.93 1.54
CA GLN A 94 -3.99 -21.27 2.01
C GLN A 94 -4.37 -21.21 3.50
N PRO A 95 -5.42 -21.96 3.94
CA PRO A 95 -5.93 -21.90 5.32
C PRO A 95 -4.91 -22.27 6.39
N ASP A 96 -3.86 -23.01 6.04
CA ASP A 96 -2.87 -23.58 6.94
C ASP A 96 -1.44 -23.08 6.70
N ALA A 97 -1.25 -21.97 5.99
CA ALA A 97 0.05 -21.31 6.01
C ALA A 97 0.26 -20.70 7.41
N ALA A 98 0.58 -21.56 8.38
CA ALA A 98 1.20 -21.11 9.62
C ALA A 98 2.32 -20.13 9.22
N PRO A 99 2.49 -18.99 9.92
CA PRO A 99 3.60 -18.11 9.64
C PRO A 99 4.83 -18.99 9.55
N ALA A 100 5.60 -18.87 8.46
CA ALA A 100 6.86 -19.56 8.36
C ALA A 100 7.63 -19.15 9.62
N VAL A 101 7.58 -20.01 10.62
CA VAL A 101 8.44 -19.87 11.78
C VAL A 101 9.81 -20.07 11.17
N PHE A 102 10.49 -18.97 10.92
CA PHE A 102 11.90 -19.01 10.60
C PHE A 102 12.52 -19.73 11.78
N ALA A 103 12.75 -21.03 11.61
CA ALA A 103 13.58 -21.77 12.58
C ALA A 103 14.86 -20.95 12.71
N PRO A 104 15.23 -20.53 13.91
CA PRO A 104 16.42 -19.73 14.06
C PRO A 104 17.58 -20.56 13.50
N VAL A 105 18.05 -20.17 12.32
CA VAL A 105 19.27 -20.71 11.76
C VAL A 105 20.33 -20.25 12.75
N ALA A 106 20.88 -21.19 13.52
CA ALA A 106 21.96 -20.95 14.47
C ALA A 106 23.27 -20.67 13.72
N ALA A 107 23.25 -19.72 12.79
CA ALA A 107 24.43 -19.17 12.14
C ALA A 107 24.86 -17.94 12.94
N ARG A 108 25.85 -18.12 13.81
CA ARG A 108 26.56 -16.98 14.39
C ARG A 108 27.41 -16.34 13.30
N VAL A 109 26.94 -15.22 12.76
CA VAL A 109 27.76 -14.32 11.95
C VAL A 109 28.37 -13.29 12.89
N GLN A 110 29.69 -13.35 13.08
CA GLN A 110 30.45 -12.31 13.78
C GLN A 110 31.00 -11.35 12.73
N GLY A 111 30.51 -10.12 12.72
CA GLY A 111 30.94 -9.06 11.82
C GLY A 111 30.79 -7.69 12.45
N LYS A 112 31.55 -6.72 11.95
CA LYS A 112 31.45 -5.33 12.39
C LYS A 112 30.12 -4.75 11.86
N ALA A 113 29.18 -4.39 12.75
CA ALA A 113 27.95 -3.75 12.34
C ALA A 113 28.27 -2.35 11.78
N LEU A 114 28.14 -2.19 10.49
CA LEU A 114 28.16 -0.88 9.84
C LEU A 114 26.73 -0.31 9.90
N ARG A 115 26.54 0.68 10.76
CA ARG A 115 25.32 1.47 10.75
C ARG A 115 25.44 2.44 9.59
N TYR A 116 24.71 2.20 8.52
CA TYR A 116 24.58 3.16 7.42
C TYR A 116 23.44 4.12 7.81
N PRO A 117 23.73 5.34 8.27
CA PRO A 117 22.68 6.32 8.47
C PRO A 117 22.19 6.72 7.08
N LEU A 118 20.97 6.31 6.72
CA LEU A 118 20.28 6.93 5.60
C LEU A 118 20.14 8.41 5.95
N PRO A 119 20.73 9.33 5.17
CA PRO A 119 20.51 10.73 5.41
C PRO A 119 19.02 11.00 5.37
N ALA A 120 18.49 11.65 6.39
CA ALA A 120 17.10 12.09 6.40
C ALA A 120 16.97 13.13 5.28
N LEU A 121 16.54 12.68 4.10
CA LEU A 121 16.27 13.54 2.95
C LEU A 121 14.98 14.32 3.27
N ARG A 122 15.13 15.44 3.97
CA ARG A 122 14.06 16.43 4.05
C ARG A 122 14.20 17.35 2.86
N PRO A 123 13.27 17.27 1.90
CA PRO A 123 13.32 18.18 0.76
C PRO A 123 13.05 19.60 1.22
N VAL A 124 13.65 20.56 0.51
CA VAL A 124 13.39 21.99 0.75
C VAL A 124 12.08 22.33 0.04
N ARG A 125 11.17 22.98 0.78
CA ARG A 125 9.94 23.50 0.21
C ARG A 125 10.27 24.67 -0.72
N GLN A 126 9.86 24.57 -1.96
CA GLN A 126 9.91 25.66 -2.94
C GLN A 126 8.49 26.09 -3.27
N THR A 127 8.25 27.37 -3.42
CA THR A 127 6.93 27.95 -3.73
C THR A 127 6.94 28.59 -5.12
N GLY A 128 5.74 28.74 -5.72
CA GLY A 128 5.59 29.34 -7.06
C GLY A 128 5.92 28.38 -8.20
N ALA A 129 5.87 27.07 -7.94
CA ALA A 129 6.10 26.04 -8.94
C ALA A 129 4.97 25.98 -9.99
N ASP A 130 5.32 25.61 -11.21
CA ASP A 130 4.33 25.22 -12.23
C ASP A 130 3.73 23.85 -11.85
N ILE A 131 2.50 23.86 -11.36
CA ILE A 131 1.82 22.68 -10.82
C ILE A 131 1.73 21.56 -11.86
N ALA A 132 1.42 21.88 -13.12
CA ALA A 132 1.32 20.86 -14.17
C ALA A 132 2.69 20.20 -14.44
N ASN A 133 3.77 20.96 -14.33
CA ASN A 133 5.11 20.43 -14.45
C ASN A 133 5.47 19.57 -13.24
N GLU A 134 5.17 20.01 -12.03
CA GLU A 134 5.46 19.27 -10.79
C GLU A 134 4.68 17.94 -10.73
N GLN A 135 3.43 17.93 -11.17
CA GLN A 135 2.64 16.70 -11.30
C GLN A 135 3.29 15.70 -12.27
N ARG A 136 3.75 16.16 -13.44
CA ARG A 136 4.45 15.30 -14.41
C ARG A 136 5.76 14.76 -13.87
N ARG A 137 6.56 15.60 -13.19
CA ARG A 137 7.81 15.18 -12.53
C ARG A 137 7.55 14.09 -11.50
N LEU A 138 6.53 14.28 -10.66
CA LEU A 138 6.16 13.30 -9.64
C LEU A 138 5.70 11.98 -10.26
N GLN A 139 4.81 12.04 -11.26
CA GLN A 139 4.34 10.84 -11.96
C GLN A 139 5.48 10.07 -12.61
N GLN A 140 6.42 10.78 -13.24
CA GLN A 140 7.59 10.18 -13.84
C GLN A 140 8.49 9.52 -12.78
N ALA A 141 8.74 10.17 -11.65
CA ALA A 141 9.57 9.63 -10.58
C ALA A 141 8.95 8.40 -9.92
N ILE A 142 7.62 8.39 -9.73
CA ILE A 142 6.89 7.20 -9.24
C ILE A 142 7.04 6.06 -10.26
N GLY A 143 6.82 6.32 -11.56
CA GLY A 143 6.99 5.31 -12.61
C GLY A 143 8.39 4.71 -12.63
N GLN A 144 9.43 5.54 -12.54
CA GLN A 144 10.83 5.08 -12.47
C GLN A 144 11.09 4.22 -11.20
N THR A 145 10.49 4.60 -10.07
CA THR A 145 10.62 3.80 -8.85
C THR A 145 9.93 2.45 -8.97
N LEU A 146 8.76 2.40 -9.61
CA LEU A 146 8.05 1.14 -9.90
C LEU A 146 8.86 0.24 -10.83
N ASP A 147 9.49 0.80 -11.85
CA ASP A 147 10.38 0.07 -12.78
C ASP A 147 11.59 -0.50 -12.04
N ASP A 148 12.21 0.27 -11.15
CA ASP A 148 13.33 -0.20 -10.32
C ASP A 148 12.90 -1.36 -9.41
N LEU A 149 11.71 -1.28 -8.80
CA LEU A 149 11.19 -2.34 -7.95
C LEU A 149 10.86 -3.62 -8.73
N ASN A 150 10.35 -3.49 -9.95
CA ASN A 150 10.15 -4.63 -10.85
C ASN A 150 11.47 -5.30 -11.24
N ALA A 151 12.48 -4.50 -11.57
CA ALA A 151 13.81 -5.02 -11.88
C ALA A 151 14.45 -5.74 -10.69
N LEU A 152 14.29 -5.19 -9.47
CA LEU A 152 14.76 -5.83 -8.23
C LEU A 152 13.99 -7.11 -7.93
N THR A 153 12.69 -7.18 -8.19
CA THR A 153 11.88 -8.38 -8.04
C THR A 153 12.40 -9.49 -8.96
N SER A 154 12.57 -9.19 -10.24
CA SER A 154 13.10 -10.17 -11.22
C SER A 154 14.51 -10.64 -10.86
N LEU A 155 15.39 -9.72 -10.47
CA LEU A 155 16.75 -10.06 -10.04
C LEU A 155 16.76 -10.95 -8.80
N ALA A 156 15.84 -10.69 -7.85
CA ALA A 156 15.72 -11.49 -6.64
C ALA A 156 15.20 -12.89 -6.92
N GLU A 157 14.25 -13.05 -7.83
CA GLU A 157 13.76 -14.35 -8.29
C GLU A 157 14.86 -15.18 -8.94
N GLU A 158 15.68 -14.56 -9.79
CA GLU A 158 16.76 -15.24 -10.51
C GLU A 158 17.93 -15.66 -9.61
N ARG A 159 18.31 -14.82 -8.65
CA ARG A 159 19.58 -14.95 -7.91
C ARG A 159 19.44 -15.37 -6.46
N TYR A 160 18.26 -15.22 -5.87
CA TYR A 160 18.07 -15.45 -4.42
C TYR A 160 16.90 -16.39 -4.15
N SER A 161 15.72 -15.86 -3.88
CA SER A 161 14.54 -16.66 -3.57
C SER A 161 13.25 -15.89 -3.84
N ALA A 162 12.15 -16.63 -4.00
CA ALA A 162 10.81 -16.06 -4.12
C ALA A 162 10.42 -15.21 -2.89
N ASP A 163 10.92 -15.56 -1.70
CA ASP A 163 10.62 -14.78 -0.47
C ASP A 163 11.27 -13.40 -0.50
N ILE A 164 12.51 -13.30 -1.02
CA ILE A 164 13.19 -12.01 -1.19
C ILE A 164 12.52 -11.20 -2.29
N ALA A 165 12.15 -11.82 -3.41
CA ALA A 165 11.41 -11.18 -4.48
C ALA A 165 10.07 -10.62 -4.00
N ALA A 166 9.37 -11.34 -3.11
CA ALA A 166 8.10 -10.91 -2.54
C ALA A 166 8.20 -9.60 -1.73
N ILE A 167 9.38 -9.28 -1.18
CA ILE A 167 9.59 -7.99 -0.49
C ILE A 167 9.48 -6.84 -1.49
N PHE A 168 10.19 -6.92 -2.62
CA PHE A 168 10.16 -5.86 -3.63
C PHE A 168 8.83 -5.78 -4.36
N SER A 169 8.18 -6.91 -4.62
CA SER A 169 6.82 -6.97 -5.14
C SER A 169 5.81 -6.31 -4.17
N GLY A 170 5.97 -6.51 -2.87
CA GLY A 170 5.18 -5.84 -1.84
C GLY A 170 5.39 -4.31 -1.84
N HIS A 171 6.64 -3.86 -1.95
CA HIS A 171 6.97 -2.43 -2.08
C HIS A 171 6.34 -1.83 -3.35
N HIS A 172 6.40 -2.52 -4.48
CA HIS A 172 5.74 -2.10 -5.72
C HIS A 172 4.24 -1.89 -5.49
N THR A 173 3.58 -2.85 -4.86
CA THR A 173 2.15 -2.78 -4.58
C THR A 173 1.78 -1.62 -3.66
N LEU A 174 2.59 -1.35 -2.62
CA LEU A 174 2.37 -0.21 -1.71
C LEU A 174 2.52 1.15 -2.41
N LEU A 175 3.45 1.25 -3.38
CA LEU A 175 3.70 2.48 -4.13
C LEU A 175 2.69 2.72 -5.23
N ASP A 176 2.22 1.64 -5.88
CA ASP A 176 1.22 1.67 -6.96
C ASP A 176 -0.21 1.86 -6.39
N ASP A 177 -0.34 2.79 -5.48
CA ASP A 177 -1.59 3.17 -4.83
C ASP A 177 -2.02 4.55 -5.35
N PRO A 178 -3.14 4.65 -6.08
CA PRO A 178 -3.59 5.91 -6.69
C PRO A 178 -3.83 7.01 -5.66
N ASP A 179 -4.25 6.68 -4.44
CA ASP A 179 -4.50 7.66 -3.38
C ASP A 179 -3.24 8.44 -3.00
N LEU A 180 -2.06 7.83 -3.10
CA LEU A 180 -0.79 8.50 -2.79
C LEU A 180 -0.49 9.62 -3.79
N TYR A 181 -0.65 9.34 -5.06
CA TYR A 181 -0.44 10.34 -6.11
C TYR A 181 -1.48 11.45 -6.05
N GLU A 182 -2.76 11.10 -5.86
CA GLU A 182 -3.85 12.07 -5.76
C GLU A 182 -3.67 12.99 -4.55
N ALA A 183 -3.32 12.44 -3.38
CA ALA A 183 -3.03 13.23 -2.19
C ALA A 183 -1.86 14.20 -2.40
N ALA A 184 -0.81 13.76 -3.09
CA ALA A 184 0.31 14.65 -3.43
C ALA A 184 -0.09 15.75 -4.41
N CYS A 185 -0.94 15.44 -5.41
CA CYS A 185 -1.50 16.42 -6.33
C CYS A 185 -2.37 17.47 -5.62
N ASP A 186 -3.11 17.07 -4.59
CA ASP A 186 -3.89 18.00 -3.78
C ASP A 186 -2.98 18.98 -3.02
N ILE A 187 -1.92 18.49 -2.41
CA ILE A 187 -0.92 19.33 -1.74
C ILE A 187 -0.25 20.28 -2.73
N LEU A 188 0.14 19.79 -3.92
CA LEU A 188 0.70 20.65 -4.98
C LEU A 188 -0.22 21.82 -5.33
N ARG A 189 -1.52 21.55 -5.49
CA ARG A 189 -2.53 22.58 -5.82
C ARG A 189 -2.77 23.57 -4.67
N GLN A 190 -2.87 23.05 -3.44
CA GLN A 190 -3.20 23.86 -2.27
C GLN A 190 -2.01 24.71 -1.80
N GLU A 191 -0.81 24.13 -1.78
CA GLU A 191 0.37 24.78 -1.24
C GLU A 191 1.26 25.44 -2.28
N GLN A 192 0.99 25.25 -3.58
CA GLN A 192 1.80 25.79 -4.69
C GLN A 192 3.30 25.44 -4.52
N CYS A 193 3.59 24.21 -4.12
CA CYS A 193 4.93 23.75 -3.77
C CYS A 193 5.53 22.80 -4.83
N ASN A 194 6.78 22.41 -4.65
CA ASN A 194 7.48 21.43 -5.49
C ASN A 194 7.08 19.98 -5.18
N ALA A 195 7.29 19.10 -6.15
CA ALA A 195 6.93 17.68 -6.07
C ALA A 195 7.59 16.95 -4.90
N GLU A 196 8.85 17.26 -4.63
CA GLU A 196 9.62 16.67 -3.52
C GLU A 196 8.95 16.94 -2.18
N TRP A 197 8.48 18.17 -1.96
CA TRP A 197 7.81 18.56 -0.72
C TRP A 197 6.46 17.90 -0.57
N ALA A 198 5.63 17.91 -1.62
CA ALA A 198 4.31 17.29 -1.60
C ALA A 198 4.39 15.78 -1.35
N TRP A 199 5.30 15.09 -2.04
CA TRP A 199 5.52 13.66 -1.85
C TRP A 199 6.02 13.33 -0.45
N TYR A 200 6.96 14.11 0.06
CA TYR A 200 7.45 13.96 1.42
C TYR A 200 6.32 14.06 2.46
N GLN A 201 5.42 15.03 2.33
CA GLN A 201 4.30 15.18 3.26
C GLN A 201 3.37 13.95 3.24
N VAL A 202 3.02 13.47 2.06
CA VAL A 202 2.12 12.31 1.90
C VAL A 202 2.75 11.06 2.52
N LEU A 203 3.98 10.73 2.17
CA LEU A 203 4.64 9.51 2.64
C LEU A 203 5.03 9.60 4.12
N ALA A 204 5.43 10.76 4.61
CA ALA A 204 5.73 10.96 6.03
C ALA A 204 4.47 10.80 6.90
N ASP A 205 3.32 11.31 6.44
CA ASP A 205 2.05 11.13 7.12
C ASP A 205 1.62 9.65 7.10
N LEU A 206 1.71 8.98 5.96
CA LEU A 206 1.42 7.55 5.84
C LEU A 206 2.32 6.70 6.77
N SER A 207 3.63 6.98 6.78
CA SER A 207 4.59 6.34 7.68
C SER A 207 4.18 6.51 9.15
N GLN A 208 3.76 7.71 9.53
CA GLN A 208 3.29 8.01 10.88
C GLN A 208 2.00 7.25 11.22
N GLN A 209 1.07 7.13 10.29
CA GLN A 209 -0.15 6.35 10.48
C GLN A 209 0.17 4.87 10.74
N TYR A 210 1.08 4.26 9.97
CA TYR A 210 1.53 2.89 10.22
C TYR A 210 2.20 2.73 11.60
N ARG A 211 3.04 3.69 12.03
CA ARG A 211 3.71 3.67 13.34
C ARG A 211 2.75 3.68 14.52
N GLN A 212 1.55 4.23 14.34
CA GLN A 212 0.52 4.32 15.38
C GLN A 212 -0.35 3.05 15.48
N LEU A 213 -0.19 2.09 14.58
CA LEU A 213 -0.97 0.86 14.60
C LEU A 213 -0.58 -0.03 15.78
N ASN A 214 -1.58 -0.72 16.34
CA ASN A 214 -1.38 -1.66 17.45
C ASN A 214 -0.88 -3.04 17.00
N ASP A 215 -1.02 -3.37 15.72
CA ASP A 215 -0.54 -4.61 15.13
C ASP A 215 0.93 -4.45 14.74
N ALA A 216 1.81 -5.22 15.37
CA ALA A 216 3.26 -5.11 15.17
C ALA A 216 3.70 -5.41 13.73
N TYR A 217 3.02 -6.30 13.02
CA TYR A 217 3.32 -6.63 11.64
C TYR A 217 2.98 -5.46 10.71
N LEU A 218 1.78 -4.88 10.85
CA LEU A 218 1.37 -3.71 10.08
C LEU A 218 2.16 -2.47 10.48
N GLN A 219 2.43 -2.29 11.78
CA GLN A 219 3.24 -1.18 12.27
C GLN A 219 4.62 -1.14 11.59
N ALA A 220 5.27 -2.31 11.43
CA ALA A 220 6.58 -2.41 10.80
C ALA A 220 6.61 -1.94 9.33
N ARG A 221 5.46 -1.80 8.67
CA ARG A 221 5.35 -1.30 7.28
C ARG A 221 5.81 0.16 7.14
N TYR A 222 5.91 0.92 8.22
CA TYR A 222 6.49 2.27 8.13
C TYR A 222 7.90 2.29 7.52
N ILE A 223 8.68 1.22 7.72
CA ILE A 223 10.04 1.09 7.15
C ILE A 223 9.96 1.01 5.62
N ASP A 224 8.98 0.27 5.10
CA ASP A 224 8.76 0.13 3.65
C ASP A 224 8.33 1.47 3.05
N VAL A 225 7.43 2.19 3.71
CA VAL A 225 6.98 3.53 3.29
C VAL A 225 8.14 4.52 3.28
N ASP A 226 9.00 4.52 4.31
CA ASP A 226 10.18 5.37 4.37
C ASP A 226 11.18 5.04 3.24
N ASP A 227 11.37 3.77 2.88
CA ASP A 227 12.21 3.36 1.74
C ASP A 227 11.63 3.86 0.41
N LEU A 228 10.32 3.71 0.20
CA LEU A 228 9.63 4.19 -0.99
C LEU A 228 9.75 5.72 -1.15
N LEU A 229 9.63 6.46 -0.05
CA LEU A 229 9.85 7.90 -0.02
C LEU A 229 11.25 8.25 -0.52
N HIS A 230 12.28 7.61 0.03
CA HIS A 230 13.67 7.88 -0.34
C HIS A 230 13.99 7.51 -1.79
N ARG A 231 13.45 6.40 -2.29
CA ARG A 231 13.63 5.97 -3.68
C ARG A 231 13.05 6.98 -4.66
N THR A 232 11.81 7.40 -4.43
CA THR A 232 11.13 8.37 -5.31
C THR A 232 11.80 9.76 -5.24
N LEU A 233 12.21 10.21 -4.05
CA LEU A 233 12.94 11.49 -3.91
C LEU A 233 14.26 11.50 -4.69
N ARG A 234 14.97 10.39 -4.76
CA ARG A 234 16.20 10.30 -5.59
C ARG A 234 15.91 10.55 -7.07
N HIS A 235 14.84 9.98 -7.61
CA HIS A 235 14.44 10.24 -9.00
C HIS A 235 14.01 11.70 -9.21
N LEU A 236 13.29 12.31 -8.27
CA LEU A 236 12.91 13.72 -8.34
C LEU A 236 14.10 14.66 -8.33
N GLN A 237 15.17 14.33 -7.58
CA GLN A 237 16.36 15.15 -7.44
C GLN A 237 17.40 14.94 -8.57
N GLY A 238 17.11 14.09 -9.54
CA GLY A 238 18.02 13.80 -10.66
C GLY A 238 19.26 13.02 -10.24
N GLY A 239 19.14 12.21 -9.21
CA GLY A 239 20.21 11.35 -8.73
C GLY A 239 20.51 10.23 -9.71
N SER A 240 21.68 10.27 -10.33
CA SER A 240 22.35 9.20 -11.06
C SER A 240 22.86 8.12 -10.12
#